data_8f5a4bd5338a09f57bf337047b2c89d7
#
_entry.id   8f5a4bd5338a09f57bf337047b2c89d7
#
_cell.length_a   1.000
_cell.length_b   1.000
_cell.length_c   1.000
_cell.angle_alpha   90.00
_cell.angle_beta   90.00
_cell.angle_gamma   90.00
#
_symmetry.space_group_name_H-M   'P 1'
#
loop_
_entity.id
_entity.type
_entity.pdbx_description
1 polymer ?
#
loop_
_entity_poly.entity_id
_entity_poly.type
_entity_poly.pdbx_seq_one_letter_code
_entity_poly.pdbx_strand_id
1 'polypeptide(L)'
;MAIGVPRPLAIEKPQAVDLVQAARYFGAHGEPDAATLALLQKCAVPLLAVAMPQAVWLLADTPALTEAGLLPGEDVHKHLTGCGQAILLAVTLGPGVDAQIRRAGVGDIAAGVASDALGSALAEQAADAAEAQLDRKS
;
A
#
# COMPACT_ATOMS: atom_id res chain seq x y z
N MET A 1 20.57 11.64 17.84
CA MET A 1 20.68 11.02 16.55
C MET A 1 19.47 11.29 15.69
N ALA A 2 19.71 11.71 14.52
CA ALA A 2 18.66 12.29 13.71
C ALA A 2 17.78 11.26 13.00
N ILE A 3 18.38 10.35 12.24
CA ILE A 3 17.67 9.37 11.45
C ILE A 3 18.19 7.99 11.77
N GLY A 4 17.29 7.10 12.12
CA GLY A 4 17.65 5.72 12.45
C GLY A 4 17.97 4.88 11.24
N VAL A 5 18.41 3.65 11.49
CA VAL A 5 18.74 2.69 10.44
C VAL A 5 17.47 2.00 9.98
N PRO A 6 17.24 1.84 8.67
CA PRO A 6 16.11 1.06 8.18
C PRO A 6 16.15 -0.37 8.69
N ARG A 7 15.00 -0.88 9.13
CA ARG A 7 14.86 -2.24 9.65
C ARG A 7 13.76 -2.96 8.89
N PRO A 8 13.96 -4.23 8.56
CA PRO A 8 12.91 -5.01 7.94
C PRO A 8 11.77 -5.26 8.93
N LEU A 9 10.57 -5.38 8.40
CA LEU A 9 9.37 -5.71 9.16
C LEU A 9 8.67 -6.84 8.42
N ALA A 10 8.48 -7.97 9.11
CA ALA A 10 7.77 -9.09 8.52
C ALA A 10 6.27 -8.81 8.54
N ILE A 11 5.64 -8.89 7.38
CA ILE A 11 4.19 -8.79 7.26
C ILE A 11 3.67 -9.98 6.47
N GLU A 12 2.51 -10.47 6.87
CA GLU A 12 1.88 -11.58 6.20
C GLU A 12 1.14 -11.10 4.96
N LYS A 13 1.14 -11.94 3.92
CA LYS A 13 0.33 -11.68 2.74
C LYS A 13 -1.14 -11.75 3.14
N PRO A 14 -1.97 -10.75 2.77
CA PRO A 14 -3.41 -10.87 2.97
C PRO A 14 -3.98 -12.10 2.27
N GLN A 15 -4.97 -12.73 2.86
CA GLN A 15 -5.62 -13.91 2.27
C GLN A 15 -6.55 -13.54 1.13
N ALA A 16 -7.03 -12.32 1.10
CA ALA A 16 -7.92 -11.83 0.05
C ALA A 16 -7.70 -10.33 -0.12
N VAL A 17 -7.99 -9.83 -1.32
CA VAL A 17 -7.96 -8.40 -1.58
C VAL A 17 -9.30 -7.80 -1.14
N ASP A 18 -9.27 -6.62 -0.53
CA ASP A 18 -10.46 -5.86 -0.16
C ASP A 18 -11.15 -5.37 -1.43
N LEU A 19 -12.18 -6.08 -1.87
CA LEU A 19 -12.88 -5.78 -3.12
C LEU A 19 -13.69 -4.50 -3.05
N VAL A 20 -14.20 -4.13 -1.88
CA VAL A 20 -14.94 -2.88 -1.71
C VAL A 20 -14.01 -1.69 -1.93
N GLN A 21 -12.83 -1.74 -1.34
CA GLN A 21 -11.83 -0.69 -1.52
C GLN A 21 -11.32 -0.65 -2.97
N ALA A 22 -11.08 -1.82 -3.56
CA ALA A 22 -10.68 -1.90 -4.97
C ALA A 22 -11.75 -1.31 -5.89
N ALA A 23 -13.01 -1.55 -5.60
CA ALA A 23 -14.11 -0.99 -6.38
C ALA A 23 -14.13 0.54 -6.35
N ARG A 24 -13.77 1.14 -5.21
CA ARG A 24 -13.65 2.59 -5.10
C ARG A 24 -12.55 3.13 -6.01
N TYR A 25 -11.40 2.48 -6.03
CA TYR A 25 -10.31 2.85 -6.93
C TYR A 25 -10.68 2.65 -8.40
N PHE A 26 -11.57 1.69 -8.67
CA PHE A 26 -12.07 1.42 -10.02
C PHE A 26 -13.14 2.43 -10.45
N GLY A 27 -13.57 3.31 -9.54
CA GLY A 27 -14.53 4.38 -9.82
C GLY A 27 -15.94 4.13 -9.33
N ALA A 28 -16.18 3.05 -8.58
CA ALA A 28 -17.52 2.77 -8.05
C ALA A 28 -17.87 3.74 -6.92
N HIS A 29 -19.12 4.16 -6.91
CA HIS A 29 -19.69 4.97 -5.84
C HIS A 29 -20.77 4.13 -5.14
N GLY A 30 -20.53 3.82 -3.87
CA GLY A 30 -21.42 2.95 -3.10
C GLY A 30 -21.14 1.48 -3.37
N GLU A 31 -22.20 0.65 -3.34
CA GLU A 31 -22.06 -0.79 -3.57
C GLU A 31 -21.71 -1.09 -5.03
N PRO A 32 -20.64 -1.85 -5.29
CA PRO A 32 -20.30 -2.23 -6.66
C PRO A 32 -21.33 -3.20 -7.22
N ASP A 33 -21.59 -3.10 -8.52
CA ASP A 33 -22.54 -4.01 -9.17
C ASP A 33 -21.93 -5.42 -9.35
N ALA A 34 -22.76 -6.38 -9.76
CA ALA A 34 -22.33 -7.76 -9.89
C ALA A 34 -21.24 -7.95 -10.95
N ALA A 35 -21.31 -7.20 -12.05
CA ALA A 35 -20.31 -7.29 -13.12
C ALA A 35 -18.95 -6.76 -12.64
N THR A 36 -18.94 -5.64 -11.92
CA THR A 36 -17.73 -5.08 -11.35
C THR A 36 -17.10 -6.05 -10.35
N LEU A 37 -17.90 -6.60 -9.44
CA LEU A 37 -17.42 -7.59 -8.47
C LEU A 37 -16.83 -8.82 -9.15
N ALA A 38 -17.49 -9.34 -10.18
CA ALA A 38 -17.02 -10.51 -10.92
C ALA A 38 -15.65 -10.25 -11.57
N LEU A 39 -15.49 -9.07 -12.18
CA LEU A 39 -14.22 -8.67 -12.80
C LEU A 39 -13.11 -8.55 -11.74
N LEU A 40 -13.40 -7.90 -10.61
CA LEU A 40 -12.42 -7.75 -9.53
C LEU A 40 -12.03 -9.10 -8.94
N GLN A 41 -13.00 -9.99 -8.69
CA GLN A 41 -12.73 -11.33 -8.18
C GLN A 41 -11.82 -12.13 -9.13
N LYS A 42 -12.10 -12.05 -10.42
CA LYS A 42 -11.30 -12.74 -11.43
C LYS A 42 -9.87 -12.21 -11.47
N CYS A 43 -9.69 -10.90 -11.45
CA CYS A 43 -8.37 -10.28 -11.52
C CYS A 43 -7.59 -10.41 -10.22
N ALA A 44 -8.27 -10.54 -9.08
CA ALA A 44 -7.60 -10.65 -7.78
C ALA A 44 -6.80 -11.95 -7.63
N VAL A 45 -7.28 -13.05 -8.22
CA VAL A 45 -6.65 -14.35 -8.05
C VAL A 45 -5.18 -14.37 -8.51
N PRO A 46 -4.86 -14.02 -9.78
CA PRO A 46 -3.46 -14.03 -10.20
C PRO A 46 -2.63 -12.96 -9.52
N LEU A 47 -3.22 -11.82 -9.17
CA LEU A 47 -2.51 -10.74 -8.51
C LEU A 47 -2.07 -11.17 -7.11
N LEU A 48 -2.98 -11.73 -6.34
CA LEU A 48 -2.68 -12.20 -4.98
C LEU A 48 -1.66 -13.32 -5.00
N ALA A 49 -1.72 -14.19 -6.01
CA ALA A 49 -0.78 -15.31 -6.13
C ALA A 49 0.67 -14.85 -6.26
N VAL A 50 0.92 -13.72 -6.94
CA VAL A 50 2.29 -13.23 -7.18
C VAL A 50 2.72 -12.16 -6.19
N ALA A 51 1.84 -11.71 -5.32
CA ALA A 51 2.17 -10.67 -4.35
C ALA A 51 3.17 -11.18 -3.32
N MET A 52 4.19 -10.38 -3.03
CA MET A 52 5.21 -10.65 -2.02
C MET A 52 5.40 -9.42 -1.16
N PRO A 53 4.50 -9.20 -0.19
CA PRO A 53 4.56 -7.99 0.65
C PRO A 53 5.84 -7.97 1.48
N GLN A 54 6.50 -6.81 1.47
CA GLN A 54 7.68 -6.56 2.28
C GLN A 54 7.59 -5.14 2.81
N ALA A 55 8.14 -4.93 3.99
CA ALA A 55 8.15 -3.60 4.61
C ALA A 55 9.49 -3.34 5.27
N VAL A 56 9.87 -2.06 5.29
CA VAL A 56 10.99 -1.56 6.09
C VAL A 56 10.52 -0.32 6.84
N TRP A 57 11.09 -0.09 8.00
CA TRP A 57 10.76 1.07 8.80
C TRP A 57 12.01 1.66 9.43
N LEU A 58 11.94 2.93 9.79
CA LEU A 58 12.96 3.59 10.58
C LEU A 58 12.31 4.60 11.51
N LEU A 59 13.00 4.87 12.62
CA LEU A 59 12.63 5.92 13.55
C LEU A 59 13.54 7.11 13.32
N ALA A 60 12.99 8.29 13.29
CA ALA A 60 13.77 9.51 13.08
C ALA A 60 13.22 10.66 13.91
N ASP A 61 14.11 11.60 14.26
CA ASP A 61 13.68 12.85 14.87
C ASP A 61 13.03 13.72 13.80
N THR A 62 11.89 14.31 14.13
CA THR A 62 11.13 15.12 13.16
C THR A 62 11.98 16.28 12.57
N PRO A 63 12.76 17.03 13.36
CA PRO A 63 13.62 18.06 12.78
C PRO A 63 14.62 17.53 11.77
N ALA A 64 15.17 16.34 11.99
CA ALA A 64 16.12 15.73 11.08
C ALA A 64 15.49 15.37 9.76
N LEU A 65 14.23 14.89 9.77
CA LEU A 65 13.49 14.60 8.55
C LEU A 65 13.25 15.86 7.74
N THR A 66 12.94 16.96 8.42
CA THR A 66 12.73 18.26 7.78
C THR A 66 14.02 18.72 7.10
N GLU A 67 15.16 18.65 7.80
CA GLU A 67 16.46 19.06 7.25
C GLU A 67 16.86 18.20 6.06
N ALA A 68 16.54 16.91 6.10
CA ALA A 68 16.86 15.99 5.00
C ALA A 68 15.92 16.15 3.79
N GLY A 69 14.89 17.00 3.90
CA GLY A 69 13.94 17.19 2.80
C GLY A 69 13.00 16.01 2.58
N LEU A 70 12.83 15.17 3.60
CA LEU A 70 12.00 13.95 3.49
C LEU A 70 10.54 14.17 3.85
N LEU A 71 10.17 15.39 4.24
CA LEU A 71 8.80 15.75 4.58
C LEU A 71 8.31 16.86 3.64
N PRO A 72 7.99 16.53 2.38
CA PRO A 72 7.49 17.52 1.46
C PRO A 72 6.04 17.90 1.76
N GLY A 73 5.72 19.17 1.56
CA GLY A 73 4.36 19.66 1.68
C GLY A 73 3.99 20.15 3.08
N GLU A 74 3.12 21.13 3.10
CA GLU A 74 2.68 21.76 4.36
C GLU A 74 1.80 20.84 5.20
N ASP A 75 1.01 19.98 4.56
CA ASP A 75 0.11 19.07 5.27
C ASP A 75 0.88 18.08 6.13
N VAL A 76 2.01 17.56 5.61
CA VAL A 76 2.86 16.63 6.34
C VAL A 76 3.51 17.35 7.53
N HIS A 77 4.05 18.56 7.30
CA HIS A 77 4.63 19.38 8.38
C HIS A 77 3.60 19.68 9.45
N LYS A 78 2.40 20.08 9.06
CA LYS A 78 1.32 20.41 9.97
C LYS A 78 0.90 19.21 10.79
N HIS A 79 0.80 18.04 10.17
CA HIS A 79 0.44 16.79 10.84
C HIS A 79 1.48 16.40 11.89
N LEU A 80 2.76 16.64 11.62
CA LEU A 80 3.85 16.28 12.51
C LEU A 80 4.25 17.38 13.48
N THR A 81 3.60 18.54 13.42
CA THR A 81 3.86 19.65 14.36
C THR A 81 3.61 19.16 15.79
N GLY A 82 4.59 19.35 16.66
CA GLY A 82 4.53 18.89 18.05
C GLY A 82 5.00 17.47 18.26
N CYS A 83 5.25 16.71 17.20
CA CYS A 83 5.81 15.36 17.32
C CYS A 83 7.34 15.46 17.34
N GLY A 84 7.96 14.88 18.40
CA GLY A 84 9.43 14.86 18.51
C GLY A 84 10.05 13.82 17.61
N GLN A 85 9.34 12.73 17.35
CA GLN A 85 9.82 11.61 16.54
C GLN A 85 8.74 11.15 15.58
N ALA A 86 9.17 10.52 14.49
CA ALA A 86 8.27 9.94 13.50
C ALA A 86 8.84 8.61 13.03
N ILE A 87 7.94 7.72 12.62
CA ILE A 87 8.32 6.48 11.96
C ILE A 87 8.06 6.64 10.48
N LEU A 88 9.10 6.36 9.67
CA LEU A 88 8.95 6.25 8.23
C LEU A 88 8.77 4.77 7.89
N LEU A 89 7.76 4.49 7.10
CA LEU A 89 7.42 3.13 6.70
C LEU A 89 7.33 3.05 5.18
N ALA A 90 8.00 2.08 4.60
CA ALA A 90 7.90 1.78 3.18
C ALA A 90 7.41 0.35 3.01
N VAL A 91 6.43 0.17 2.14
CA VAL A 91 5.82 -1.13 1.86
C VAL A 91 5.82 -1.38 0.36
N THR A 92 6.14 -2.59 -0.04
CA THR A 92 6.07 -3.02 -1.42
C THR A 92 5.31 -4.34 -1.53
N LEU A 93 4.66 -4.56 -2.65
CA LEU A 93 4.03 -5.84 -2.97
C LEU A 93 4.92 -6.74 -3.82
N GLY A 94 6.13 -6.26 -4.14
CA GLY A 94 7.07 -7.00 -4.97
C GLY A 94 6.87 -6.75 -6.47
N PRO A 95 7.86 -7.11 -7.29
CA PRO A 95 7.82 -6.84 -8.74
C PRO A 95 6.78 -7.66 -9.49
N GLY A 96 6.34 -8.79 -8.94
CA GLY A 96 5.35 -9.66 -9.57
C GLY A 96 4.00 -8.99 -9.75
N VAL A 97 3.60 -8.13 -8.80
CA VAL A 97 2.32 -7.42 -8.88
C VAL A 97 2.31 -6.44 -10.05
N ASP A 98 3.36 -5.64 -10.20
CA ASP A 98 3.44 -4.70 -11.31
C ASP A 98 3.44 -5.41 -12.66
N ALA A 99 4.17 -6.52 -12.76
CA ALA A 99 4.20 -7.32 -13.98
C ALA A 99 2.82 -7.91 -14.29
N GLN A 100 2.10 -8.37 -13.27
CA GLN A 100 0.76 -8.92 -13.44
C GLN A 100 -0.23 -7.86 -13.89
N ILE A 101 -0.16 -6.65 -13.33
CA ILE A 101 -1.02 -5.54 -13.73
C ILE A 101 -0.82 -5.24 -15.22
N ARG A 102 0.43 -5.15 -15.67
CA ARG A 102 0.74 -4.91 -17.09
C ARG A 102 0.23 -6.04 -17.97
N ARG A 103 0.44 -7.28 -17.55
CA ARG A 103 0.01 -8.47 -18.30
C ARG A 103 -1.51 -8.51 -18.43
N ALA A 104 -2.23 -8.21 -17.36
CA ALA A 104 -3.69 -8.20 -17.37
C ALA A 104 -4.25 -7.18 -18.37
N GLY A 105 -3.56 -6.07 -18.55
CA GLY A 105 -4.00 -5.00 -19.45
C GLY A 105 -3.74 -5.26 -20.92
N VAL A 106 -2.97 -6.31 -21.26
CA VAL A 106 -2.70 -6.62 -22.65
C VAL A 106 -3.97 -7.17 -23.32
N GLY A 107 -4.53 -6.41 -24.26
CA GLY A 107 -5.74 -6.80 -24.96
C GLY A 107 -7.03 -6.67 -24.16
N ASP A 108 -6.97 -6.23 -22.90
CA ASP A 108 -8.14 -6.08 -22.03
C ASP A 108 -7.93 -4.90 -21.08
N ILE A 109 -8.35 -3.73 -21.52
CA ILE A 109 -8.18 -2.49 -20.76
C ILE A 109 -8.90 -2.57 -19.40
N ALA A 110 -10.11 -3.13 -19.38
CA ALA A 110 -10.89 -3.25 -18.15
C ALA A 110 -10.16 -4.12 -17.11
N ALA A 111 -9.57 -5.23 -17.54
CA ALA A 111 -8.80 -6.10 -16.66
C ALA A 111 -7.53 -5.39 -16.15
N GLY A 112 -6.87 -4.59 -16.98
CA GLY A 112 -5.72 -3.80 -16.56
C GLY A 112 -6.07 -2.78 -15.51
N VAL A 113 -7.15 -2.03 -15.72
CA VAL A 113 -7.62 -1.02 -14.75
C VAL A 113 -8.08 -1.68 -13.46
N ALA A 114 -8.82 -2.79 -13.56
CA ALA A 114 -9.24 -3.53 -12.37
C ALA A 114 -8.05 -4.06 -11.58
N SER A 115 -7.03 -4.59 -12.26
CA SER A 115 -5.83 -5.11 -11.60
C SER A 115 -5.05 -3.99 -10.91
N ASP A 116 -4.96 -2.82 -11.51
CA ASP A 116 -4.32 -1.66 -10.89
C ASP A 116 -5.08 -1.23 -9.62
N ALA A 117 -6.40 -1.18 -9.67
CA ALA A 117 -7.24 -0.86 -8.52
C ALA A 117 -7.04 -1.87 -7.38
N LEU A 118 -6.98 -3.16 -7.73
CA LEU A 118 -6.72 -4.23 -6.78
C LEU A 118 -5.32 -4.11 -6.16
N GLY A 119 -4.33 -3.74 -6.96
CA GLY A 119 -2.97 -3.50 -6.47
C GLY A 119 -2.93 -2.38 -5.45
N SER A 120 -3.66 -1.30 -5.70
CA SER A 120 -3.78 -0.18 -4.76
C SER A 120 -4.42 -0.60 -3.44
N ALA A 121 -5.53 -1.36 -3.51
CA ALA A 121 -6.19 -1.88 -2.32
C ALA A 121 -5.28 -2.81 -1.53
N LEU A 122 -4.56 -3.69 -2.22
CA LEU A 122 -3.64 -4.63 -1.59
C LEU A 122 -2.46 -3.92 -0.93
N ALA A 123 -1.95 -2.86 -1.56
CA ALA A 123 -0.89 -2.05 -0.98
C ALA A 123 -1.34 -1.39 0.33
N GLU A 124 -2.57 -0.88 0.37
CA GLU A 124 -3.12 -0.33 1.61
C GLU A 124 -3.28 -1.39 2.69
N GLN A 125 -3.74 -2.58 2.34
CA GLN A 125 -3.85 -3.68 3.30
C GLN A 125 -2.49 -4.05 3.87
N ALA A 126 -1.45 -4.10 3.04
CA ALA A 126 -0.09 -4.38 3.48
C ALA A 126 0.44 -3.27 4.38
N ALA A 127 0.17 -2.01 4.06
CA ALA A 127 0.57 -0.87 4.88
C ALA A 127 -0.13 -0.90 6.24
N ASP A 128 -1.42 -1.20 6.26
CA ASP A 128 -2.18 -1.32 7.51
C ASP A 128 -1.64 -2.46 8.39
N ALA A 129 -1.29 -3.59 7.79
CA ALA A 129 -0.70 -4.71 8.51
C ALA A 129 0.66 -4.32 9.11
N ALA A 130 1.48 -3.59 8.36
CA ALA A 130 2.77 -3.11 8.83
C ALA A 130 2.60 -2.12 9.99
N GLU A 131 1.66 -1.18 9.86
CA GLU A 131 1.37 -0.20 10.90
C GLU A 131 0.91 -0.89 12.18
N ALA A 132 0.03 -1.89 12.07
CA ALA A 132 -0.43 -2.65 13.22
C ALA A 132 0.71 -3.37 13.94
N GLN A 133 1.68 -3.89 13.19
CA GLN A 133 2.88 -4.51 13.76
C GLN A 133 3.73 -3.50 14.53
N LEU A 134 3.89 -2.29 13.99
CA LEU A 134 4.66 -1.24 14.64
C LEU A 134 3.99 -0.76 15.92
N ASP A 135 2.67 -0.66 15.93
CA ASP A 135 1.92 -0.28 17.13
C ASP A 135 2.11 -1.29 18.25
N ARG A 136 2.18 -2.59 17.93
CA ARG A 136 2.41 -3.63 18.92
C ARG A 136 3.83 -3.63 19.47
N LYS A 137 4.80 -3.12 18.71
CA LYS A 137 6.20 -3.06 19.14
C LYS A 137 6.53 -1.85 19.99
N SER A 138 5.69 -0.86 19.95
CA SER A 138 5.85 0.35 20.77
C SER A 138 5.00 0.29 22.05
#